data_95de29eec843e48038339b5990300cc5
#
_entry.id   95de29eec843e48038339b5990300cc5
#
_cell.length_a   1.000
_cell.length_b   1.000
_cell.length_c   1.000
_cell.angle_alpha   90.00
_cell.angle_beta   90.00
_cell.angle_gamma   90.00
#
_symmetry.space_group_name_H-M   'P 1'
#
loop_
_entity.id
_entity.type
_entity.pdbx_description
1 polymer ?
#
loop_
_entity_poly.entity_id
_entity_poly.type
_entity_poly.pdbx_seq_one_letter_code
_entity_poly.pdbx_strand_id
1 'polypeptide(L)'
;MIYLHKLLPLLLSPIVVVLALVLVGAWRRSRAILVAAALLLWTLSTPVIADALLRAVEGHRVRLEAATMPKADAVVVLSGMLTHVQGEKGLVSEWGEAADRLFGGLELMQADKAPRLVLTRGLLPWQGKIRTEGESLREIAIAAGVPAEKILLTAPAMNTADEAVGVRQLLGGTASGSTSGPTPRVLLVTSAFHMPRSKALFERQGLTVIEYPVDLRVDETRGAPMKYLPDSEALDRSDIAVRELLGRLYYALRG
;
A
#
# COMPACT_ATOMS: atom_id res chain seq x y z
N MET A 1 -18.15 -2.56 11.05
CA MET A 1 -17.41 -3.50 10.16
C MET A 1 -15.95 -3.11 9.94
N ILE A 2 -15.59 -1.81 9.84
CA ILE A 2 -14.19 -1.39 9.55
C ILE A 2 -13.17 -1.83 10.60
N TYR A 3 -13.55 -1.80 11.90
CA TYR A 3 -12.66 -2.27 12.98
C TYR A 3 -12.29 -3.75 12.84
N LEU A 4 -13.26 -4.62 12.54
CA LEU A 4 -12.98 -6.04 12.33
C LEU A 4 -12.04 -6.27 11.15
N HIS A 5 -12.26 -5.55 10.05
CA HIS A 5 -11.42 -5.60 8.85
C HIS A 5 -9.98 -5.13 9.09
N LYS A 6 -9.78 -4.18 10.01
CA LYS A 6 -8.44 -3.68 10.39
C LYS A 6 -7.80 -4.53 11.49
N LEU A 7 -8.60 -5.09 12.44
CA LEU A 7 -8.08 -5.91 13.54
C LEU A 7 -7.69 -7.32 13.11
N LEU A 8 -8.44 -7.95 12.20
CA LEU A 8 -8.18 -9.33 11.80
C LEU A 8 -6.76 -9.54 11.25
N PRO A 9 -6.23 -8.71 10.32
CA PRO A 9 -4.84 -8.83 9.88
C PRO A 9 -3.82 -8.62 11.00
N LEU A 10 -4.12 -7.76 11.99
CA LEU A 10 -3.25 -7.54 13.15
C LEU A 10 -3.19 -8.78 14.05
N LEU A 11 -4.34 -9.43 14.29
CA LEU A 11 -4.40 -10.66 15.09
C LEU A 11 -3.70 -11.84 14.40
N LEU A 12 -3.64 -11.83 13.08
CA LEU A 12 -2.96 -12.85 12.29
C LEU A 12 -1.52 -12.44 11.91
N SER A 13 -1.03 -11.32 12.44
CA SER A 13 0.35 -10.91 12.20
C SER A 13 1.34 -11.94 12.78
N PRO A 14 2.49 -12.16 12.13
CA PRO A 14 3.51 -13.11 12.58
C PRO A 14 3.85 -13.01 14.06
N ILE A 15 4.01 -11.79 14.56
CA ILE A 15 4.39 -11.56 15.96
C ILE A 15 3.29 -11.96 16.94
N VAL A 16 2.02 -11.67 16.62
CA VAL A 16 0.89 -12.05 17.50
C VAL A 16 0.70 -13.56 17.52
N VAL A 17 0.83 -14.22 16.38
CA VAL A 17 0.77 -15.69 16.29
C VAL A 17 1.90 -16.34 17.09
N VAL A 18 3.13 -15.86 16.99
CA VAL A 18 4.27 -16.34 17.78
C VAL A 18 4.02 -16.15 19.28
N LEU A 19 3.57 -14.97 19.70
CA LEU A 19 3.26 -14.69 21.10
C LEU A 19 2.15 -15.62 21.63
N ALA A 20 1.09 -15.85 20.86
CA ALA A 20 0.03 -16.77 21.20
C ALA A 20 0.56 -18.21 21.39
N LEU A 21 1.43 -18.67 20.49
CA LEU A 21 2.07 -19.99 20.60
C LEU A 21 2.97 -20.08 21.85
N VAL A 22 3.72 -19.03 22.18
CA VAL A 22 4.55 -18.99 23.40
C VAL A 22 3.68 -19.08 24.64
N LEU A 23 2.59 -18.32 24.72
CA LEU A 23 1.66 -18.34 25.86
C LEU A 23 0.97 -19.71 26.01
N VAL A 24 0.50 -20.31 24.92
CA VAL A 24 -0.10 -21.65 24.92
C VAL A 24 0.93 -22.72 25.30
N GLY A 25 2.14 -22.63 24.76
CA GLY A 25 3.24 -23.53 25.08
C GLY A 25 3.64 -23.50 26.57
N ALA A 26 3.73 -22.29 27.14
CA ALA A 26 4.00 -22.07 28.55
C ALA A 26 2.86 -22.61 29.44
N TRP A 27 1.61 -22.29 29.11
CA TRP A 27 0.44 -22.77 29.86
C TRP A 27 0.32 -24.30 29.83
N ARG A 28 0.53 -24.90 28.64
CA ARG A 28 0.50 -26.38 28.48
C ARG A 28 1.80 -27.06 28.92
N ARG A 29 2.81 -26.32 29.32
CA ARG A 29 4.17 -26.82 29.63
C ARG A 29 4.75 -27.69 28.51
N SER A 30 4.43 -27.33 27.25
CA SER A 30 4.81 -28.08 26.06
C SER A 30 6.07 -27.48 25.42
N ARG A 31 7.20 -28.19 25.53
CA ARG A 31 8.46 -27.80 24.87
C ARG A 31 8.29 -27.77 23.35
N ALA A 32 7.51 -28.69 22.78
CA ALA A 32 7.29 -28.77 21.34
C ALA A 32 6.64 -27.48 20.79
N ILE A 33 5.61 -26.93 21.49
CA ILE A 33 4.98 -25.68 21.07
C ILE A 33 5.94 -24.50 21.21
N LEU A 34 6.75 -24.46 22.27
CA LEU A 34 7.75 -23.39 22.44
C LEU A 34 8.83 -23.42 21.36
N VAL A 35 9.32 -24.63 21.01
CA VAL A 35 10.27 -24.82 19.90
C VAL A 35 9.63 -24.40 18.58
N ALA A 36 8.38 -24.80 18.32
CA ALA A 36 7.66 -24.40 17.10
C ALA A 36 7.50 -22.88 17.00
N ALA A 37 7.19 -22.19 18.10
CA ALA A 37 7.11 -20.73 18.15
C ALA A 37 8.47 -20.07 17.82
N ALA A 38 9.56 -20.60 18.39
CA ALA A 38 10.91 -20.11 18.13
C ALA A 38 11.33 -20.32 16.67
N LEU A 39 11.04 -21.50 16.10
CA LEU A 39 11.32 -21.81 14.70
C LEU A 39 10.50 -20.94 13.75
N LEU A 40 9.23 -20.70 14.07
CA LEU A 40 8.37 -19.80 13.27
C LEU A 40 8.93 -18.38 13.27
N LEU A 41 9.29 -17.85 14.46
CA LEU A 41 9.90 -16.53 14.57
C LEU A 41 11.21 -16.44 13.77
N TRP A 42 12.10 -17.43 13.96
CA TRP A 42 13.36 -17.50 13.22
C TRP A 42 13.13 -17.47 11.71
N THR A 43 12.22 -18.33 11.21
CA THR A 43 11.90 -18.44 9.78
C THR A 43 11.40 -17.13 9.21
N LEU A 44 10.39 -16.51 9.86
CA LEU A 44 9.76 -15.28 9.37
C LEU A 44 10.64 -14.03 9.55
N SER A 45 11.64 -14.09 10.43
CA SER A 45 12.64 -13.03 10.60
C SER A 45 13.86 -13.21 9.71
N THR A 46 13.97 -14.30 8.95
CA THR A 46 15.13 -14.56 8.08
C THR A 46 14.94 -13.92 6.71
N PRO A 47 15.86 -13.04 6.25
CA PRO A 47 15.72 -12.28 5.01
C PRO A 47 15.40 -13.14 3.77
N VAL A 48 16.06 -14.27 3.57
CA VAL A 48 15.81 -15.14 2.41
C VAL A 48 14.36 -15.60 2.34
N ILE A 49 13.72 -15.86 3.48
CA ILE A 49 12.31 -16.28 3.56
C ILE A 49 11.38 -15.06 3.37
N ALA A 50 11.66 -13.97 4.07
CA ALA A 50 10.90 -12.74 3.96
C ALA A 50 10.87 -12.19 2.53
N ASP A 51 12.03 -12.18 1.86
CA ASP A 51 12.15 -11.77 0.47
C ASP A 51 11.40 -12.72 -0.48
N ALA A 52 11.41 -14.02 -0.22
CA ALA A 52 10.65 -15.00 -1.01
C ALA A 52 9.13 -14.77 -0.85
N LEU A 53 8.64 -14.53 0.36
CA LEU A 53 7.24 -14.20 0.64
C LEU A 53 6.86 -12.89 -0.05
N LEU A 54 7.71 -11.89 0.03
CA LEU A 54 7.45 -10.58 -0.54
C LEU A 54 7.44 -10.64 -2.07
N ARG A 55 8.39 -11.34 -2.72
CA ARG A 55 8.36 -11.60 -4.16
C ARG A 55 7.09 -12.32 -4.61
N ALA A 56 6.55 -13.21 -3.79
CA ALA A 56 5.29 -13.89 -4.10
C ALA A 56 4.10 -12.91 -4.15
N VAL A 57 4.09 -11.85 -3.34
CA VAL A 57 3.04 -10.83 -3.36
C VAL A 57 3.33 -9.68 -4.32
N GLU A 58 4.59 -9.31 -4.54
CA GLU A 58 4.97 -8.33 -5.55
C GLU A 58 4.83 -8.89 -6.99
N GLY A 59 4.96 -10.21 -7.15
CA GLY A 59 5.05 -10.86 -8.46
C GLY A 59 6.38 -10.51 -9.14
N HIS A 60 6.36 -10.45 -10.47
CA HIS A 60 7.55 -10.10 -11.28
C HIS A 60 7.63 -8.59 -11.58
N ARG A 61 7.15 -7.75 -10.63
CA ARG A 61 7.18 -6.30 -10.82
C ARG A 61 8.57 -5.76 -10.63
N VAL A 62 8.90 -4.79 -11.47
CA VAL A 62 10.17 -4.06 -11.44
C VAL A 62 9.89 -2.56 -11.42
N ARG A 63 10.87 -1.76 -11.03
CA ARG A 63 10.80 -0.30 -11.15
C ARG A 63 10.79 0.07 -12.62
N LEU A 64 9.75 0.76 -13.07
CA LEU A 64 9.57 1.18 -14.46
C LEU A 64 10.09 2.61 -14.65
N GLU A 65 10.50 2.94 -15.87
CA GLU A 65 10.88 4.28 -16.25
C GLU A 65 9.64 5.08 -16.68
N ALA A 66 9.43 6.25 -16.10
CA ALA A 66 8.27 7.09 -16.41
C ALA A 66 8.20 7.46 -17.90
N ALA A 67 9.36 7.69 -18.55
CA ALA A 67 9.45 8.05 -19.96
C ALA A 67 8.89 6.97 -20.90
N THR A 68 8.97 5.69 -20.52
CA THR A 68 8.49 4.56 -21.36
C THR A 68 6.99 4.29 -21.19
N MET A 69 6.35 4.86 -20.17
CA MET A 69 4.95 4.59 -19.89
C MET A 69 4.02 5.18 -20.96
N PRO A 70 2.92 4.48 -21.30
CA PRO A 70 1.92 5.02 -22.21
C PRO A 70 1.16 6.19 -21.56
N LYS A 71 0.59 7.08 -22.38
CA LYS A 71 -0.31 8.14 -21.90
C LYS A 71 -1.61 7.56 -21.35
N ALA A 72 -2.15 8.23 -20.33
CA ALA A 72 -3.41 7.90 -19.67
C ALA A 72 -4.23 9.16 -19.37
N ASP A 73 -5.47 9.00 -18.88
CA ASP A 73 -6.36 10.12 -18.54
C ASP A 73 -5.98 10.76 -17.19
N ALA A 74 -5.35 9.97 -16.30
CA ALA A 74 -4.85 10.44 -15.00
C ALA A 74 -3.70 9.58 -14.49
N VAL A 75 -2.79 10.21 -13.73
CA VAL A 75 -1.91 9.54 -12.75
C VAL A 75 -2.67 9.48 -11.44
N VAL A 76 -2.76 8.31 -10.83
CA VAL A 76 -3.44 8.10 -9.54
C VAL A 76 -2.45 7.60 -8.52
N VAL A 77 -2.25 8.36 -7.44
CA VAL A 77 -1.35 8.01 -6.33
C VAL A 77 -2.18 7.62 -5.11
N LEU A 78 -2.01 6.39 -4.64
CA LEU A 78 -2.70 5.91 -3.44
C LEU A 78 -2.04 6.44 -2.17
N SER A 79 -2.87 6.76 -1.18
CA SER A 79 -2.44 7.21 0.15
C SER A 79 -1.71 6.11 0.96
N GLY A 80 -1.22 6.46 2.15
CA GLY A 80 -0.53 5.56 3.08
C GLY A 80 0.98 5.77 3.12
N MET A 81 1.46 6.99 2.88
CA MET A 81 2.88 7.35 2.87
C MET A 81 3.26 8.43 3.89
N LEU A 82 2.28 9.00 4.60
CA LEU A 82 2.54 9.99 5.64
C LEU A 82 2.16 9.46 7.03
N THR A 83 2.97 9.83 8.02
CA THR A 83 2.70 9.67 9.45
C THR A 83 2.50 11.02 10.09
N HIS A 84 1.66 11.08 11.13
CA HIS A 84 1.45 12.31 11.90
C HIS A 84 2.23 12.23 13.20
N VAL A 85 3.15 13.17 13.39
CA VAL A 85 4.00 13.27 14.58
C VAL A 85 3.73 14.56 15.33
N GLN A 86 4.12 14.59 16.61
CA GLN A 86 3.96 15.80 17.41
C GLN A 86 5.04 16.81 17.00
N GLY A 87 4.61 17.92 16.43
CA GLY A 87 5.45 19.10 16.18
C GLY A 87 5.31 20.15 17.29
N GLU A 88 6.08 21.22 17.20
CA GLU A 88 6.11 22.28 18.18
C GLU A 88 4.74 22.98 18.34
N LYS A 89 4.01 23.18 17.25
CA LYS A 89 2.72 23.90 17.20
C LYS A 89 1.52 22.98 16.90
N GLY A 90 1.63 21.68 17.13
CA GLY A 90 0.60 20.69 16.84
C GLY A 90 1.10 19.55 15.94
N LEU A 91 0.19 18.76 15.41
CA LEU A 91 0.53 17.62 14.55
C LEU A 91 1.11 18.10 13.21
N VAL A 92 2.22 17.48 12.80
CA VAL A 92 2.86 17.66 11.49
C VAL A 92 2.93 16.31 10.77
N SER A 93 2.97 16.37 9.44
CA SER A 93 3.12 15.16 8.63
C SER A 93 4.59 14.93 8.28
N GLU A 94 5.06 13.70 8.49
CA GLU A 94 6.39 13.24 8.09
C GLU A 94 6.28 12.07 7.11
N TRP A 95 7.33 11.87 6.32
CA TRP A 95 7.39 10.76 5.38
C TRP A 95 7.47 9.41 6.10
N GLY A 96 6.58 8.52 5.72
CA GLY A 96 6.70 7.10 6.00
C GLY A 96 7.42 6.37 4.86
N GLU A 97 7.48 5.05 4.98
CA GLU A 97 8.25 4.19 4.07
C GLU A 97 7.76 4.21 2.61
N ALA A 98 6.47 4.48 2.37
CA ALA A 98 5.88 4.46 1.04
C ALA A 98 5.98 5.81 0.28
N ALA A 99 6.90 6.70 0.65
CA ALA A 99 7.13 8.01 0.02
C ALA A 99 7.34 7.92 -1.51
N ASP A 100 7.92 6.82 -1.98
CA ASP A 100 8.12 6.52 -3.40
C ASP A 100 6.84 6.62 -4.25
N ARG A 101 5.66 6.48 -3.63
CA ARG A 101 4.39 6.62 -4.34
C ARG A 101 4.19 8.05 -4.87
N LEU A 102 4.44 9.07 -4.04
CA LEU A 102 4.34 10.44 -4.53
C LEU A 102 5.42 10.74 -5.56
N PHE A 103 6.68 10.36 -5.29
CA PHE A 103 7.78 10.58 -6.23
C PHE A 103 7.51 9.92 -7.58
N GLY A 104 7.02 8.68 -7.60
CA GLY A 104 6.61 8.01 -8.83
C GLY A 104 5.47 8.72 -9.56
N GLY A 105 4.50 9.28 -8.82
CA GLY A 105 3.46 10.11 -9.40
C GLY A 105 4.00 11.40 -10.04
N LEU A 106 4.94 12.07 -9.36
CA LEU A 106 5.60 13.28 -9.87
C LEU A 106 6.44 12.99 -11.12
N GLU A 107 7.19 11.87 -11.15
CA GLU A 107 7.95 11.44 -12.34
C GLU A 107 7.04 11.27 -13.57
N LEU A 108 5.88 10.65 -13.39
CA LEU A 108 4.90 10.48 -14.47
C LEU A 108 4.31 11.81 -14.95
N MET A 109 4.04 12.75 -14.02
CA MET A 109 3.57 14.09 -14.37
C MET A 109 4.64 14.90 -15.10
N GLN A 110 5.90 14.86 -14.67
CA GLN A 110 7.03 15.48 -15.32
C GLN A 110 7.29 14.91 -16.72
N ALA A 111 7.04 13.60 -16.92
CA ALA A 111 7.11 12.93 -18.21
C ALA A 111 5.88 13.16 -19.11
N ASP A 112 4.94 14.03 -18.71
CA ASP A 112 3.70 14.36 -19.45
C ASP A 112 2.86 13.11 -19.81
N LYS A 113 2.73 12.16 -18.87
CA LYS A 113 2.01 10.90 -19.10
C LYS A 113 0.52 11.02 -18.88
N ALA A 114 0.04 12.05 -18.19
CA ALA A 114 -1.37 12.33 -18.03
C ALA A 114 -1.64 13.83 -17.79
N PRO A 115 -2.83 14.32 -18.13
CA PRO A 115 -3.22 15.72 -17.89
C PRO A 115 -3.52 16.03 -16.44
N ARG A 116 -3.76 15.01 -15.59
CA ARG A 116 -4.23 15.15 -14.19
C ARG A 116 -3.46 14.23 -13.25
N LEU A 117 -3.19 14.75 -12.06
CA LEU A 117 -2.71 13.98 -10.90
C LEU A 117 -3.86 13.83 -9.91
N VAL A 118 -4.26 12.62 -9.61
CA VAL A 118 -5.26 12.30 -8.58
C VAL A 118 -4.54 11.78 -7.34
N LEU A 119 -4.71 12.47 -6.22
CA LEU A 119 -4.19 12.03 -4.92
C LEU A 119 -5.37 11.54 -4.08
N THR A 120 -5.28 10.32 -3.56
CA THR A 120 -6.34 9.79 -2.71
C THR A 120 -6.22 10.34 -1.28
N ARG A 121 -7.36 10.52 -0.61
CA ARG A 121 -7.41 11.07 0.74
C ARG A 121 -7.67 9.97 1.76
N GLY A 122 -6.62 9.22 2.11
CA GLY A 122 -6.71 8.26 3.22
C GLY A 122 -7.05 8.97 4.53
N LEU A 123 -8.10 8.50 5.20
CA LEU A 123 -8.50 9.00 6.51
C LEU A 123 -9.17 7.87 7.30
N LEU A 124 -8.59 7.50 8.43
CA LEU A 124 -9.14 6.46 9.29
C LEU A 124 -10.09 7.06 10.34
N PRO A 125 -11.18 6.36 10.72
CA PRO A 125 -12.21 6.91 11.61
C PRO A 125 -11.69 7.42 12.97
N TRP A 126 -10.59 6.85 13.46
CA TRP A 126 -9.98 7.21 14.75
C TRP A 126 -8.98 8.35 14.68
N GLN A 127 -8.66 8.85 13.49
CA GLN A 127 -7.73 9.97 13.31
C GLN A 127 -8.36 11.34 13.61
N GLY A 128 -9.68 11.38 13.78
CA GLY A 128 -10.38 12.62 14.13
C GLY A 128 -10.38 13.66 12.99
N LYS A 129 -10.45 14.93 13.36
CA LYS A 129 -10.44 16.04 12.41
C LYS A 129 -9.01 16.51 12.14
N ILE A 130 -8.23 15.68 11.51
CA ILE A 130 -6.90 16.05 11.02
C ILE A 130 -6.96 16.37 9.53
N ARG A 131 -5.94 17.05 9.04
CA ARG A 131 -5.71 17.23 7.61
C ARG A 131 -5.50 15.86 6.96
N THR A 132 -6.21 15.60 5.86
CA THR A 132 -6.05 14.34 5.15
C THR A 132 -4.69 14.26 4.48
N GLU A 133 -4.19 13.05 4.29
CA GLU A 133 -2.91 12.82 3.62
C GLU A 133 -2.87 13.46 2.23
N GLY A 134 -3.94 13.27 1.42
CA GLY A 134 -4.00 13.86 0.08
C GLY A 134 -3.92 15.39 0.05
N GLU A 135 -4.41 16.07 1.08
CA GLU A 135 -4.28 17.53 1.20
C GLU A 135 -2.82 17.95 1.46
N SER A 136 -2.09 17.20 2.29
CA SER A 136 -0.67 17.43 2.52
C SER A 136 0.16 17.13 1.27
N LEU A 137 -0.13 16.01 0.60
CA LEU A 137 0.54 15.62 -0.63
C LEU A 137 0.31 16.62 -1.78
N ARG A 138 -0.88 17.24 -1.83
CA ARG A 138 -1.19 18.28 -2.82
C ARG A 138 -0.25 19.47 -2.69
N GLU A 139 0.02 19.95 -1.48
CA GLU A 139 0.96 21.06 -1.27
C GLU A 139 2.37 20.68 -1.69
N ILE A 140 2.81 19.47 -1.36
CA ILE A 140 4.13 18.97 -1.76
C ILE A 140 4.21 18.85 -3.28
N ALA A 141 3.18 18.34 -3.95
CA ALA A 141 3.15 18.24 -5.41
C ALA A 141 3.18 19.61 -6.10
N ILE A 142 2.48 20.61 -5.55
CA ILE A 142 2.54 22.00 -6.03
C ILE A 142 3.96 22.57 -5.87
N ALA A 143 4.56 22.38 -4.70
CA ALA A 143 5.94 22.81 -4.45
C ALA A 143 6.96 22.10 -5.38
N ALA A 144 6.67 20.87 -5.82
CA ALA A 144 7.43 20.11 -6.80
C ALA A 144 7.14 20.51 -8.27
N GLY A 145 6.31 21.54 -8.50
CA GLY A 145 6.06 22.12 -9.82
C GLY A 145 4.85 21.58 -10.56
N VAL A 146 4.00 20.73 -9.94
CA VAL A 146 2.75 20.32 -10.57
C VAL A 146 1.72 21.46 -10.45
N PRO A 147 1.15 21.96 -11.57
CA PRO A 147 0.13 23.02 -11.50
C PRO A 147 -1.08 22.62 -10.65
N ALA A 148 -1.52 23.52 -9.78
CA ALA A 148 -2.57 23.24 -8.80
C ALA A 148 -3.89 22.80 -9.45
N GLU A 149 -4.20 23.32 -10.64
CA GLU A 149 -5.38 22.98 -11.43
C GLU A 149 -5.34 21.56 -12.05
N LYS A 150 -4.16 20.95 -12.13
CA LYS A 150 -3.99 19.55 -12.57
C LYS A 150 -4.15 18.54 -11.44
N ILE A 151 -4.19 18.98 -10.17
CA ILE A 151 -4.24 18.12 -9.00
C ILE A 151 -5.69 17.98 -8.51
N LEU A 152 -6.19 16.76 -8.53
CA LEU A 152 -7.50 16.39 -8.01
C LEU A 152 -7.36 15.58 -6.71
N LEU A 153 -8.28 15.79 -5.79
CA LEU A 153 -8.36 15.03 -4.53
C LEU A 153 -9.65 14.20 -4.52
N THR A 154 -9.58 12.94 -4.13
CA THR A 154 -10.80 12.12 -3.90
C THR A 154 -11.58 12.60 -2.68
N ALA A 155 -12.79 12.10 -2.47
CA ALA A 155 -13.41 12.12 -1.15
C ALA A 155 -12.53 11.35 -0.14
N PRO A 156 -12.64 11.62 1.18
CA PRO A 156 -11.95 10.83 2.20
C PRO A 156 -12.29 9.35 2.08
N ALA A 157 -11.27 8.49 2.13
CA ALA A 157 -11.38 7.05 1.92
C ALA A 157 -10.79 6.29 3.11
N MET A 158 -11.47 5.25 3.56
CA MET A 158 -11.03 4.43 4.70
C MET A 158 -10.27 3.17 4.28
N ASN A 159 -10.34 2.82 2.99
CA ASN A 159 -9.71 1.63 2.42
C ASN A 159 -9.56 1.80 0.89
N THR A 160 -8.81 0.88 0.26
CA THR A 160 -8.52 0.96 -1.18
C THR A 160 -9.75 0.81 -2.09
N ALA A 161 -10.81 0.13 -1.63
CA ALA A 161 -12.05 0.07 -2.41
C ALA A 161 -12.75 1.43 -2.47
N ASP A 162 -12.77 2.17 -1.33
CA ASP A 162 -13.30 3.54 -1.28
C ASP A 162 -12.45 4.49 -2.16
N GLU A 163 -11.11 4.32 -2.16
CA GLU A 163 -10.22 5.08 -3.04
C GLU A 163 -10.57 4.86 -4.52
N ALA A 164 -10.79 3.60 -4.93
CA ALA A 164 -11.15 3.26 -6.30
C ALA A 164 -12.49 3.89 -6.71
N VAL A 165 -13.50 3.85 -5.82
CA VAL A 165 -14.79 4.52 -6.04
C VAL A 165 -14.59 6.04 -6.19
N GLY A 166 -13.83 6.66 -5.30
CA GLY A 166 -13.54 8.10 -5.35
C GLY A 166 -12.86 8.54 -6.64
N VAL A 167 -11.88 7.76 -7.10
CA VAL A 167 -11.19 8.03 -8.38
C VAL A 167 -12.16 7.88 -9.56
N ARG A 168 -13.00 6.83 -9.56
CA ARG A 168 -14.00 6.64 -10.61
C ARG A 168 -14.96 7.82 -10.72
N GLN A 169 -15.45 8.32 -9.59
CA GLN A 169 -16.33 9.51 -9.53
C GLN A 169 -15.66 10.76 -10.10
N LEU A 170 -14.40 11.01 -9.75
CA LEU A 170 -13.64 12.17 -10.25
C LEU A 170 -13.40 12.12 -11.75
N LEU A 171 -13.28 10.92 -12.35
CA LEU A 171 -13.02 10.75 -13.77
C LEU A 171 -14.30 10.62 -14.62
N GLY A 172 -15.45 11.00 -14.07
CA GLY A 172 -16.73 11.09 -14.81
C GLY A 172 -17.59 9.84 -14.75
N GLY A 173 -17.38 8.96 -13.73
CA GLY A 173 -18.25 7.83 -13.44
C GLY A 173 -19.37 8.18 -12.47
N THR A 174 -20.53 7.52 -12.62
CA THR A 174 -21.55 7.49 -11.57
C THR A 174 -21.20 6.39 -10.56
N ALA A 175 -21.62 6.54 -9.29
CA ALA A 175 -21.42 5.55 -8.24
C ALA A 175 -22.02 4.14 -8.56
N SER A 176 -22.89 4.05 -9.54
CA SER A 176 -23.53 2.80 -9.99
C SER A 176 -22.87 2.14 -11.21
N GLY A 177 -21.68 2.57 -11.61
CA GLY A 177 -20.92 1.93 -12.70
C GLY A 177 -21.44 2.18 -14.13
N SER A 178 -22.57 2.89 -14.29
CA SER A 178 -23.09 3.25 -15.60
C SER A 178 -22.32 4.44 -16.18
N THR A 179 -21.69 4.25 -17.33
CA THR A 179 -20.97 5.32 -18.05
C THR A 179 -21.43 5.40 -19.49
N SER A 180 -21.73 6.60 -19.94
CA SER A 180 -22.01 6.93 -21.34
C SER A 180 -20.73 7.36 -22.10
N GLY A 181 -19.54 6.90 -21.68
CA GLY A 181 -18.26 7.26 -22.27
C GLY A 181 -17.22 6.14 -22.21
N PRO A 182 -16.07 6.33 -22.88
CA PRO A 182 -14.97 5.34 -22.85
C PRO A 182 -14.47 5.13 -21.42
N THR A 183 -14.04 3.90 -21.11
CA THR A 183 -13.45 3.52 -19.83
C THR A 183 -12.18 4.34 -19.56
N PRO A 184 -12.13 5.13 -18.46
CA PRO A 184 -10.94 5.92 -18.17
C PRO A 184 -9.71 5.03 -17.91
N ARG A 185 -8.59 5.43 -18.50
CA ARG A 185 -7.29 4.78 -18.32
C ARG A 185 -6.51 5.52 -17.23
N VAL A 186 -5.98 4.81 -16.26
CA VAL A 186 -5.22 5.40 -15.16
C VAL A 186 -3.85 4.75 -15.01
N LEU A 187 -2.82 5.56 -14.83
CA LEU A 187 -1.51 5.13 -14.33
C LEU A 187 -1.62 5.05 -12.81
N LEU A 188 -1.75 3.83 -12.29
CA LEU A 188 -1.91 3.57 -10.86
C LEU A 188 -0.55 3.44 -10.21
N VAL A 189 -0.25 4.34 -9.26
CA VAL A 189 1.00 4.39 -8.51
C VAL A 189 0.74 3.93 -7.08
N THR A 190 1.34 2.83 -6.70
CA THR A 190 1.32 2.29 -5.34
C THR A 190 2.49 1.33 -5.12
N SER A 191 2.72 0.90 -3.87
CA SER A 191 3.76 -0.08 -3.55
C SER A 191 3.58 -1.38 -4.34
N ALA A 192 4.69 -1.98 -4.78
CA ALA A 192 4.68 -3.17 -5.64
C ALA A 192 3.90 -4.33 -5.02
N PHE A 193 4.06 -4.57 -3.70
CA PHE A 193 3.32 -5.61 -2.99
C PHE A 193 1.81 -5.36 -2.96
N HIS A 194 1.39 -4.09 -2.95
CA HIS A 194 -0.01 -3.67 -2.90
C HIS A 194 -0.68 -3.61 -4.28
N MET A 195 0.09 -3.53 -5.36
CA MET A 195 -0.38 -3.31 -6.73
C MET A 195 -1.42 -4.35 -7.19
N PRO A 196 -1.27 -5.67 -7.00
CA PRO A 196 -2.25 -6.64 -7.48
C PRO A 196 -3.65 -6.43 -6.91
N ARG A 197 -3.74 -6.17 -5.59
CA ARG A 197 -5.02 -5.92 -4.92
C ARG A 197 -5.63 -4.59 -5.34
N SER A 198 -4.82 -3.54 -5.42
CA SER A 198 -5.28 -2.22 -5.86
C SER A 198 -5.79 -2.26 -7.29
N LYS A 199 -5.05 -2.87 -8.22
CA LYS A 199 -5.48 -3.05 -9.61
C LYS A 199 -6.84 -3.72 -9.70
N ALA A 200 -7.01 -4.87 -9.05
CA ALA A 200 -8.28 -5.61 -9.08
C ALA A 200 -9.45 -4.77 -8.56
N LEU A 201 -9.26 -3.96 -7.50
CA LEU A 201 -10.29 -3.09 -6.96
C LEU A 201 -10.64 -1.93 -7.90
N PHE A 202 -9.65 -1.35 -8.57
CA PHE A 202 -9.85 -0.28 -9.53
C PHE A 202 -10.54 -0.78 -10.82
N GLU A 203 -10.13 -1.94 -11.32
CA GLU A 203 -10.76 -2.56 -12.50
C GLU A 203 -12.23 -2.94 -12.25
N ARG A 204 -12.58 -3.39 -11.02
CA ARG A 204 -13.98 -3.60 -10.61
C ARG A 204 -14.82 -2.32 -10.65
N GLN A 205 -14.20 -1.15 -10.50
CA GLN A 205 -14.90 0.12 -10.68
C GLN A 205 -14.98 0.59 -12.14
N GLY A 206 -14.60 -0.25 -13.09
CA GLY A 206 -14.62 0.07 -14.53
C GLY A 206 -13.54 1.08 -14.92
N LEU A 207 -12.35 0.99 -14.33
CA LEU A 207 -11.16 1.72 -14.75
C LEU A 207 -10.20 0.79 -15.49
N THR A 208 -9.54 1.26 -16.54
CA THR A 208 -8.44 0.53 -17.17
C THR A 208 -7.14 0.90 -16.44
N VAL A 209 -6.55 -0.06 -15.75
CA VAL A 209 -5.36 0.18 -14.90
C VAL A 209 -4.09 -0.15 -15.66
N ILE A 210 -3.20 0.84 -15.75
CA ILE A 210 -1.80 0.70 -16.17
C ILE A 210 -0.97 0.77 -14.88
N GLU A 211 -0.28 -0.31 -14.55
CA GLU A 211 0.50 -0.42 -13.33
C GLU A 211 1.76 0.43 -13.39
N TYR A 212 2.03 1.21 -12.35
CA TYR A 212 3.32 1.86 -12.12
C TYR A 212 3.78 1.54 -10.70
N PRO A 213 4.34 0.33 -10.50
CA PRO A 213 4.78 -0.14 -9.18
C PRO A 213 6.01 0.64 -8.72
N VAL A 214 5.96 1.05 -7.46
CA VAL A 214 7.06 1.72 -6.75
C VAL A 214 7.25 1.04 -5.40
N ASP A 215 8.14 1.53 -4.54
CA ASP A 215 8.31 1.00 -3.19
C ASP A 215 8.47 -0.53 -3.21
N LEU A 216 9.44 -1.01 -4.02
CA LEU A 216 9.86 -2.42 -4.01
C LEU A 216 10.71 -2.65 -2.76
N ARG A 217 10.36 -3.69 -1.99
CA ARG A 217 10.92 -3.92 -0.66
C ARG A 217 12.03 -4.97 -0.62
N VAL A 218 12.26 -5.67 -1.71
CA VAL A 218 13.33 -6.68 -1.78
C VAL A 218 14.64 -6.00 -2.10
N ASP A 219 15.62 -6.12 -1.19
CA ASP A 219 16.99 -5.67 -1.42
C ASP A 219 17.79 -6.72 -2.18
N GLU A 220 18.00 -6.47 -3.47
CA GLU A 220 18.79 -7.37 -4.34
C GLU A 220 20.31 -7.34 -4.05
N THR A 221 20.78 -6.33 -3.29
CA THR A 221 22.21 -6.15 -3.01
C THR A 221 22.68 -6.81 -1.72
N ARG A 222 21.75 -7.29 -0.88
CA ARG A 222 22.09 -7.92 0.41
C ARG A 222 22.95 -9.16 0.21
N GLY A 223 24.18 -9.12 0.70
CA GLY A 223 25.14 -10.23 0.58
C GLY A 223 24.90 -11.40 1.56
N ALA A 224 25.38 -12.59 1.22
CA ALA A 224 25.57 -13.66 2.20
C ALA A 224 26.76 -13.30 3.14
N PRO A 225 26.75 -13.67 4.43
CA PRO A 225 25.78 -14.52 5.13
C PRO A 225 24.55 -13.78 5.70
N MET A 226 24.45 -12.45 5.57
CA MET A 226 23.39 -11.63 6.17
C MET A 226 21.98 -12.05 5.75
N LYS A 227 21.82 -12.68 4.58
CA LYS A 227 20.53 -13.22 4.13
C LYS A 227 19.96 -14.34 5.00
N TYR A 228 20.80 -14.97 5.83
CA TYR A 228 20.42 -16.14 6.63
C TYR A 228 20.34 -15.86 8.13
N LEU A 229 20.67 -14.63 8.55
CA LEU A 229 20.57 -14.22 9.95
C LEU A 229 19.25 -13.47 10.17
N PRO A 230 18.48 -13.81 11.22
CA PRO A 230 17.24 -13.12 11.53
C PRO A 230 17.46 -11.64 11.82
N ASP A 231 16.58 -10.80 11.28
CA ASP A 231 16.53 -9.37 11.59
C ASP A 231 15.06 -8.86 11.67
N SER A 232 14.89 -7.67 12.24
CA SER A 232 13.57 -7.05 12.44
C SER A 232 12.94 -6.58 11.11
N GLU A 233 13.73 -6.15 10.15
CA GLU A 233 13.24 -5.71 8.84
C GLU A 233 12.68 -6.90 8.04
N ALA A 234 13.32 -8.07 8.14
CA ALA A 234 12.80 -9.29 7.51
C ALA A 234 11.45 -9.70 8.14
N LEU A 235 11.31 -9.56 9.47
CA LEU A 235 10.03 -9.83 10.13
C LEU A 235 8.94 -8.86 9.66
N ASP A 236 9.25 -7.58 9.50
CA ASP A 236 8.33 -6.58 8.95
C ASP A 236 7.92 -6.91 7.52
N ARG A 237 8.88 -7.25 6.63
CA ARG A 237 8.59 -7.68 5.27
C ARG A 237 7.70 -8.93 5.22
N SER A 238 7.92 -9.89 6.13
CA SER A 238 7.05 -11.07 6.27
C SER A 238 5.64 -10.68 6.71
N ASP A 239 5.50 -9.72 7.65
CA ASP A 239 4.20 -9.20 8.10
C ASP A 239 3.45 -8.50 6.96
N ILE A 240 4.14 -7.66 6.18
CA ILE A 240 3.59 -7.01 4.98
C ILE A 240 3.05 -8.06 4.00
N ALA A 241 3.83 -9.10 3.70
CA ALA A 241 3.42 -10.15 2.78
C ALA A 241 2.19 -10.92 3.28
N VAL A 242 2.16 -11.30 4.57
CA VAL A 242 1.03 -12.00 5.19
C VAL A 242 -0.23 -11.12 5.16
N ARG A 243 -0.13 -9.85 5.55
CA ARG A 243 -1.27 -8.91 5.52
C ARG A 243 -1.81 -8.71 4.12
N GLU A 244 -0.94 -8.63 3.12
CA GLU A 244 -1.36 -8.47 1.73
C GLU A 244 -2.07 -9.72 1.19
N LEU A 245 -1.59 -10.93 1.51
CA LEU A 245 -2.25 -12.18 1.17
C LEU A 245 -3.64 -12.28 1.83
N LEU A 246 -3.75 -11.93 3.11
CA LEU A 246 -5.03 -11.89 3.82
C LEU A 246 -5.99 -10.86 3.20
N GLY A 247 -5.47 -9.68 2.81
CA GLY A 247 -6.24 -8.67 2.12
C GLY A 247 -6.78 -9.15 0.78
N ARG A 248 -5.95 -9.81 -0.03
CA ARG A 248 -6.36 -10.41 -1.31
C ARG A 248 -7.44 -11.48 -1.12
N LEU A 249 -7.23 -12.39 -0.16
CA LEU A 249 -8.21 -13.42 0.17
C LEU A 249 -9.55 -12.82 0.60
N TYR A 250 -9.52 -11.81 1.47
CA TYR A 250 -10.72 -11.12 1.92
C TYR A 250 -11.55 -10.54 0.76
N TYR A 251 -10.90 -9.85 -0.18
CA TYR A 251 -11.59 -9.27 -1.33
C TYR A 251 -11.97 -10.31 -2.38
N ALA A 252 -11.26 -11.44 -2.48
CA ALA A 252 -11.66 -12.55 -3.35
C ALA A 252 -12.93 -13.26 -2.85
N LEU A 253 -13.12 -13.37 -1.53
CA LEU A 253 -14.30 -13.99 -0.93
C LEU A 253 -15.55 -13.11 -0.93
N ARG A 254 -15.39 -11.80 -1.16
CA ARG A 254 -16.52 -10.85 -1.20
C ARG A 254 -17.00 -10.48 -2.59
N GLY A 255 -16.43 -11.08 -3.64
CA GLY A 255 -16.80 -10.87 -5.03
C GLY A 255 -16.10 -9.68 -5.62
#